data_3653e1e580e9edffbe68cbf5e3e3d1b3
#
_entry.id   3653e1e580e9edffbe68cbf5e3e3d1b3
#
_cell.length_a   1.000
_cell.length_b   1.000
_cell.length_c   1.000
_cell.angle_alpha   90.00
_cell.angle_beta   90.00
_cell.angle_gamma   90.00
#
_symmetry.space_group_name_H-M   'P 1'
#
loop_
_entity.id
_entity.type
_entity.pdbx_description
1 polymer ?
#
loop_
_entity_poly.entity_id
_entity_poly.type
_entity_poly.pdbx_seq_one_letter_code
_entity_poly.pdbx_strand_id
1 'polypeptide(L)'
;MKSFFRLVLAAVVLLGGVSCTKKLPEQELYGTWNRQRTEVSIKLKEGAPEALKAGVPVVEGIFKDYFSNVLKSFTFESDNVLKAKVVNPISQTESTQKGTYFYQIGEQLKVELTVEDDPVIGMFALFYGGMIGTQYQPTLKDNDLKLQMTPGVAKLLVLLILGNKELAGMVKKAAPAIPGMTEADFAALIEGMVSNIEDVEMSVSLQRGA
;
A
#
# COMPACT_ATOMS: atom_id res chain seq x y z
N MET A 1 33.17 14.10 34.12
CA MET A 1 33.00 13.84 32.67
C MET A 1 32.82 12.34 32.32
N LYS A 2 33.54 11.41 32.90
CA LYS A 2 33.39 9.96 32.60
C LYS A 2 32.03 9.34 33.01
N SER A 3 31.37 9.87 34.06
CA SER A 3 30.04 9.38 34.50
C SER A 3 28.90 9.81 33.57
N PHE A 4 28.97 11.01 33.00
CA PHE A 4 27.95 11.54 32.10
C PHE A 4 27.90 10.75 30.77
N PHE A 5 29.07 10.35 30.26
CA PHE A 5 29.16 9.57 29.01
C PHE A 5 28.58 8.15 29.15
N ARG A 6 28.71 7.54 30.35
CA ARG A 6 28.12 6.22 30.65
C ARG A 6 26.60 6.27 30.75
N LEU A 7 26.05 7.38 31.26
CA LEU A 7 24.59 7.58 31.36
C LEU A 7 23.93 7.83 30.00
N VAL A 8 24.60 8.57 29.11
CA VAL A 8 24.15 8.78 27.75
C VAL A 8 24.20 7.50 26.91
N LEU A 9 25.26 6.69 27.10
CA LEU A 9 25.36 5.40 26.39
C LEU A 9 24.29 4.40 26.86
N ALA A 10 23.95 4.38 28.15
CA ALA A 10 22.89 3.54 28.70
C ALA A 10 21.49 3.98 28.20
N ALA A 11 21.25 5.29 28.06
CA ALA A 11 19.99 5.81 27.54
C ALA A 11 19.80 5.51 26.05
N VAL A 12 20.86 5.51 25.25
CA VAL A 12 20.80 5.15 23.82
C VAL A 12 20.51 3.66 23.64
N VAL A 13 21.01 2.81 24.52
CA VAL A 13 20.72 1.35 24.48
C VAL A 13 19.28 1.03 24.93
N LEU A 14 18.69 1.86 25.81
CA LEU A 14 17.32 1.68 26.27
C LEU A 14 16.25 2.25 25.31
N LEU A 15 16.63 3.19 24.44
CA LEU A 15 15.73 3.74 23.41
C LEU A 15 15.77 2.93 22.09
N GLY A 16 16.77 2.09 21.91
CA GLY A 16 16.84 1.08 20.88
C GLY A 16 16.05 -0.16 21.25
N GLY A 17 14.78 -0.01 21.58
CA GLY A 17 13.82 -1.10 21.57
C GLY A 17 13.70 -1.58 20.14
N VAL A 18 14.66 -2.41 19.70
CA VAL A 18 14.54 -3.23 18.51
C VAL A 18 13.32 -4.11 18.80
N SER A 19 12.16 -3.68 18.32
CA SER A 19 11.04 -4.59 18.12
C SER A 19 11.60 -5.67 17.19
N CYS A 20 12.06 -6.77 17.78
CA CYS A 20 12.33 -7.99 17.04
C CYS A 20 10.99 -8.48 16.49
N THR A 21 10.54 -7.88 15.42
CA THR A 21 9.49 -8.45 14.59
C THR A 21 10.10 -9.73 14.03
N LYS A 22 9.71 -10.84 14.63
CA LYS A 22 10.20 -12.16 14.23
C LYS A 22 9.82 -12.35 12.76
N LYS A 23 10.81 -12.59 11.91
CA LYS A 23 10.59 -12.89 10.50
C LYS A 23 9.52 -13.98 10.37
N LEU A 24 8.46 -13.70 9.62
CA LEU A 24 7.45 -14.70 9.32
C LEU A 24 8.11 -15.80 8.45
N PRO A 25 8.09 -17.09 8.86
CA PRO A 25 8.62 -18.16 8.05
C PRO A 25 7.95 -18.18 6.68
N GLU A 26 8.74 -18.39 5.65
CA GLU A 26 8.26 -18.33 4.25
C GLU A 26 7.16 -19.35 3.99
N GLN A 27 7.28 -20.55 4.60
CA GLN A 27 6.29 -21.63 4.52
C GLN A 27 4.92 -21.22 5.07
N GLU A 28 4.87 -20.30 6.02
CA GLU A 28 3.61 -19.79 6.55
C GLU A 28 2.88 -18.87 5.57
N LEU A 29 3.58 -18.33 4.55
CA LEU A 29 2.96 -17.59 3.47
C LEU A 29 2.32 -18.50 2.42
N TYR A 30 2.79 -19.74 2.25
CA TYR A 30 2.34 -20.60 1.15
C TYR A 30 0.83 -20.81 1.18
N GLY A 31 0.24 -20.74 -0.01
CA GLY A 31 -1.20 -20.92 -0.25
C GLY A 31 -1.87 -19.65 -0.78
N THR A 32 -3.18 -19.75 -0.92
CA THR A 32 -4.02 -18.66 -1.42
C THR A 32 -4.56 -17.84 -0.26
N TRP A 33 -4.45 -16.53 -0.38
CA TRP A 33 -4.87 -15.53 0.59
C TRP A 33 -5.88 -14.61 -0.06
N ASN A 34 -7.13 -14.71 0.35
CA ASN A 34 -8.23 -13.89 -0.17
C ASN A 34 -8.25 -12.53 0.51
N ARG A 35 -8.36 -11.47 -0.29
CA ARG A 35 -8.45 -10.11 0.24
C ARG A 35 -9.71 -9.93 1.07
N GLN A 36 -9.56 -9.37 2.25
CA GLN A 36 -10.64 -8.97 3.13
C GLN A 36 -10.88 -7.46 3.02
N ARG A 37 -9.83 -6.67 3.26
CA ARG A 37 -9.91 -5.22 3.20
C ARG A 37 -8.57 -4.58 2.82
N THR A 38 -8.65 -3.38 2.28
CA THR A 38 -7.52 -2.48 2.09
C THR A 38 -7.74 -1.26 2.97
N GLU A 39 -6.71 -0.81 3.65
CA GLU A 39 -6.72 0.39 4.48
C GLU A 39 -5.72 1.38 3.88
N VAL A 40 -6.15 2.63 3.78
CA VAL A 40 -5.32 3.76 3.37
C VAL A 40 -5.56 4.88 4.36
N SER A 41 -4.50 5.49 4.85
CA SER A 41 -4.54 6.67 5.72
C SER A 41 -3.54 7.70 5.22
N ILE A 42 -4.00 8.94 5.03
CA ILE A 42 -3.21 10.06 4.54
C ILE A 42 -3.08 11.11 5.63
N LYS A 43 -1.85 11.39 6.03
CA LYS A 43 -1.54 12.45 6.97
C LYS A 43 -1.07 13.68 6.22
N LEU A 44 -1.69 14.83 6.48
CA LEU A 44 -1.27 16.11 5.94
C LEU A 44 -0.27 16.81 6.88
N LYS A 45 0.57 17.66 6.30
CA LYS A 45 1.50 18.52 7.03
C LYS A 45 0.75 19.42 8.02
N GLU A 46 1.42 19.75 9.11
CA GLU A 46 0.94 20.76 10.04
C GLU A 46 0.72 22.08 9.29
N GLY A 47 -0.43 22.73 9.53
CA GLY A 47 -0.79 23.97 8.81
C GLY A 47 -1.43 23.76 7.44
N ALA A 48 -1.69 22.53 6.99
CA ALA A 48 -2.45 22.30 5.77
C ALA A 48 -3.85 22.96 5.85
N PRO A 49 -4.35 23.55 4.73
CA PRO A 49 -5.67 24.17 4.68
C PRO A 49 -6.80 23.25 5.15
N GLU A 50 -7.79 23.79 5.87
CA GLU A 50 -8.92 23.01 6.37
C GLU A 50 -9.74 22.34 5.25
N ALA A 51 -9.84 22.98 4.09
CA ALA A 51 -10.47 22.38 2.91
C ALA A 51 -9.78 21.09 2.45
N LEU A 52 -8.45 21.02 2.55
CA LEU A 52 -7.70 19.80 2.23
C LEU A 52 -7.91 18.74 3.30
N LYS A 53 -7.92 19.11 4.58
CA LYS A 53 -8.20 18.17 5.68
C LYS A 53 -9.60 17.53 5.52
N ALA A 54 -10.60 18.32 5.16
CA ALA A 54 -11.93 17.82 4.84
C ALA A 54 -11.96 16.88 3.62
N GLY A 55 -11.03 17.06 2.66
CA GLY A 55 -10.90 16.22 1.47
C GLY A 55 -10.15 14.91 1.69
N VAL A 56 -9.37 14.76 2.78
CA VAL A 56 -8.60 13.53 3.06
C VAL A 56 -9.48 12.27 3.02
N PRO A 57 -10.63 12.19 3.74
CA PRO A 57 -11.45 10.99 3.72
C PRO A 57 -11.98 10.62 2.34
N VAL A 58 -12.18 11.62 1.48
CA VAL A 58 -12.61 11.41 0.08
C VAL A 58 -11.52 10.71 -0.70
N VAL A 59 -10.30 11.20 -0.63
CA VAL A 59 -9.15 10.62 -1.36
C VAL A 59 -8.80 9.25 -0.81
N GLU A 60 -8.79 9.07 0.50
CA GLU A 60 -8.60 7.75 1.14
C GLU A 60 -9.67 6.76 0.67
N GLY A 61 -10.94 7.19 0.62
CA GLY A 61 -12.06 6.38 0.15
C GLY A 61 -11.86 5.92 -1.29
N ILE A 62 -11.46 6.82 -2.19
CA ILE A 62 -11.19 6.51 -3.60
C ILE A 62 -10.08 5.44 -3.73
N PHE A 63 -8.95 5.63 -3.04
CA PHE A 63 -7.87 4.66 -3.05
C PHE A 63 -8.30 3.32 -2.47
N LYS A 64 -8.96 3.34 -1.31
CA LYS A 64 -9.45 2.15 -0.65
C LYS A 64 -10.40 1.35 -1.54
N ASP A 65 -11.37 2.01 -2.16
CA ASP A 65 -12.35 1.37 -3.03
C ASP A 65 -11.69 0.83 -4.30
N TYR A 66 -10.79 1.61 -4.93
CA TYR A 66 -10.04 1.14 -6.08
C TYR A 66 -9.27 -0.15 -5.78
N PHE A 67 -8.43 -0.14 -4.75
CA PHE A 67 -7.61 -1.31 -4.43
C PHE A 67 -8.44 -2.49 -3.91
N SER A 68 -9.52 -2.21 -3.19
CA SER A 68 -10.46 -3.25 -2.76
C SER A 68 -11.19 -3.91 -3.92
N ASN A 69 -11.45 -3.19 -4.99
CA ASN A 69 -12.15 -3.76 -6.15
C ASN A 69 -11.22 -4.52 -7.09
N VAL A 70 -9.96 -4.12 -7.17
CA VAL A 70 -9.00 -4.73 -8.11
C VAL A 70 -8.42 -6.03 -7.57
N LEU A 71 -7.85 -6.06 -6.36
CA LEU A 71 -7.25 -7.28 -5.81
C LEU A 71 -8.32 -8.25 -5.29
N LYS A 72 -8.26 -9.51 -5.71
CA LYS A 72 -9.07 -10.59 -5.16
C LYS A 72 -8.27 -11.49 -4.22
N SER A 73 -7.11 -11.94 -4.64
CA SER A 73 -6.25 -12.80 -3.82
C SER A 73 -4.79 -12.70 -4.23
N PHE A 74 -3.91 -13.03 -3.28
CA PHE A 74 -2.54 -13.44 -3.55
C PHE A 74 -2.39 -14.95 -3.34
N THR A 75 -1.61 -15.60 -4.19
CA THR A 75 -1.16 -16.97 -3.99
C THR A 75 0.36 -16.97 -3.96
N PHE A 76 0.91 -17.36 -2.81
CA PHE A 76 2.35 -17.53 -2.61
C PHE A 76 2.67 -19.01 -2.82
N GLU A 77 3.53 -19.31 -3.79
CA GLU A 77 3.97 -20.67 -4.11
C GLU A 77 5.44 -20.84 -3.68
N SER A 78 5.93 -22.06 -3.68
CA SER A 78 7.36 -22.34 -3.53
C SER A 78 8.17 -21.64 -4.63
N ASP A 79 9.49 -21.58 -4.46
CA ASP A 79 10.42 -20.99 -5.42
C ASP A 79 10.18 -19.49 -5.70
N ASN A 80 9.66 -18.79 -4.69
CA ASN A 80 9.40 -17.35 -4.74
C ASN A 80 8.37 -16.92 -5.79
N VAL A 81 7.49 -17.81 -6.24
CA VAL A 81 6.45 -17.49 -7.22
C VAL A 81 5.26 -16.86 -6.54
N LEU A 82 4.82 -15.72 -7.06
CA LEU A 82 3.60 -15.03 -6.64
C LEU A 82 2.59 -14.98 -7.79
N LYS A 83 1.33 -15.21 -7.46
CA LYS A 83 0.20 -14.96 -8.36
C LYS A 83 -0.77 -14.01 -7.68
N ALA A 84 -1.19 -12.97 -8.37
CA ALA A 84 -2.22 -12.05 -7.92
C ALA A 84 -3.45 -12.20 -8.82
N LYS A 85 -4.56 -12.66 -8.25
CA LYS A 85 -5.84 -12.65 -8.96
C LYS A 85 -6.45 -11.27 -8.85
N VAL A 86 -6.69 -10.64 -10.00
CA VAL A 86 -7.17 -9.26 -10.09
C VAL A 86 -8.38 -9.16 -11.01
N VAL A 87 -9.17 -8.11 -10.80
CA VAL A 87 -10.33 -7.75 -11.62
C VAL A 87 -10.14 -6.33 -12.10
N ASN A 88 -10.28 -6.10 -13.40
CA ASN A 88 -10.39 -4.76 -13.91
C ASN A 88 -11.75 -4.17 -13.48
N PRO A 89 -11.79 -3.12 -12.63
CA PRO A 89 -13.05 -2.62 -12.07
C PRO A 89 -13.96 -1.97 -13.12
N ILE A 90 -13.43 -1.64 -14.32
CA ILE A 90 -14.18 -1.04 -15.40
C ILE A 90 -14.81 -2.11 -16.31
N SER A 91 -13.99 -3.06 -16.80
CA SER A 91 -14.46 -4.11 -17.71
C SER A 91 -15.01 -5.35 -16.99
N GLN A 92 -14.80 -5.47 -15.67
CA GLN A 92 -15.13 -6.63 -14.84
C GLN A 92 -14.41 -7.92 -15.28
N THR A 93 -13.34 -7.79 -16.07
CA THR A 93 -12.54 -8.93 -16.53
C THR A 93 -11.57 -9.38 -15.44
N GLU A 94 -11.58 -10.65 -15.12
CA GLU A 94 -10.61 -11.25 -14.20
C GLU A 94 -9.35 -11.66 -14.96
N SER A 95 -8.20 -11.44 -14.33
CA SER A 95 -6.90 -11.93 -14.81
C SER A 95 -6.02 -12.37 -13.64
N THR A 96 -4.94 -13.09 -13.97
CA THR A 96 -3.94 -13.51 -12.98
C THR A 96 -2.60 -12.93 -13.36
N GLN A 97 -2.13 -12.01 -12.55
CA GLN A 97 -0.80 -11.42 -12.67
C GLN A 97 0.23 -12.35 -12.03
N LYS A 98 1.32 -12.59 -12.73
CA LYS A 98 2.46 -13.35 -12.20
C LYS A 98 3.52 -12.41 -11.66
N GLY A 99 4.27 -12.90 -10.68
CA GLY A 99 5.34 -12.15 -10.08
C GLY A 99 6.22 -13.01 -9.20
N THR A 100 7.05 -12.35 -8.44
CA THR A 100 7.94 -12.97 -7.47
C THR A 100 7.81 -12.29 -6.12
N TYR A 101 8.19 -12.99 -5.06
CA TYR A 101 8.32 -12.42 -3.73
C TYR A 101 9.59 -12.95 -3.07
N PHE A 102 10.19 -12.18 -2.19
CA PHE A 102 11.35 -12.60 -1.41
C PHE A 102 11.56 -11.70 -0.20
N TYR A 103 12.22 -12.23 0.83
CA TYR A 103 12.60 -11.43 1.97
C TYR A 103 13.90 -10.67 1.71
N GLN A 104 13.90 -9.37 2.00
CA GLN A 104 15.10 -8.54 2.03
C GLN A 104 15.74 -8.49 3.42
N ILE A 105 16.93 -7.91 3.49
CA ILE A 105 17.60 -7.56 4.75
C ILE A 105 16.65 -6.65 5.55
N GLY A 106 16.39 -6.98 6.82
CA GLY A 106 15.43 -6.27 7.66
C GLY A 106 14.02 -6.87 7.67
N GLU A 107 13.87 -8.11 7.18
CA GLU A 107 12.62 -8.90 7.30
C GLU A 107 11.42 -8.36 6.50
N GLN A 108 11.69 -7.47 5.57
CA GLN A 108 10.67 -6.95 4.67
C GLN A 108 10.39 -7.93 3.53
N LEU A 109 9.10 -8.20 3.30
CA LEU A 109 8.64 -8.96 2.15
C LEU A 109 8.57 -8.05 0.93
N LYS A 110 9.44 -8.28 -0.03
CA LYS A 110 9.39 -7.60 -1.32
C LYS A 110 8.50 -8.38 -2.28
N VAL A 111 7.58 -7.68 -2.92
CA VAL A 111 6.68 -8.22 -3.94
C VAL A 111 6.97 -7.51 -5.26
N GLU A 112 7.16 -8.29 -6.31
CA GLU A 112 7.32 -7.79 -7.69
C GLU A 112 6.27 -8.46 -8.57
N LEU A 113 5.44 -7.68 -9.24
CA LEU A 113 4.45 -8.16 -10.20
C LEU A 113 4.86 -7.77 -11.61
N THR A 114 4.61 -8.65 -12.58
CA THR A 114 4.80 -8.34 -13.99
C THR A 114 3.73 -7.32 -14.40
N VAL A 115 4.16 -6.20 -14.99
CA VAL A 115 3.24 -5.18 -15.51
C VAL A 115 2.74 -5.63 -16.88
N GLU A 116 1.43 -5.71 -17.05
CA GLU A 116 0.77 -5.99 -18.32
C GLU A 116 0.31 -4.70 -19.02
N ASP A 117 -0.07 -4.82 -20.30
CA ASP A 117 -0.46 -3.68 -21.14
C ASP A 117 -1.82 -3.06 -20.75
N ASP A 118 -2.63 -3.72 -19.91
CA ASP A 118 -3.87 -3.13 -19.39
C ASP A 118 -3.52 -1.99 -18.41
N PRO A 119 -3.87 -0.73 -18.71
CA PRO A 119 -3.45 0.42 -17.91
C PRO A 119 -4.03 0.39 -16.48
N VAL A 120 -5.19 -0.21 -16.27
CA VAL A 120 -5.81 -0.33 -14.94
C VAL A 120 -5.08 -1.40 -14.13
N ILE A 121 -4.83 -2.55 -14.75
CA ILE A 121 -4.07 -3.64 -14.11
C ILE A 121 -2.60 -3.25 -13.96
N GLY A 122 -2.03 -2.54 -14.94
CA GLY A 122 -0.67 -1.99 -14.86
C GLY A 122 -0.49 -1.04 -13.68
N MET A 123 -1.46 -0.17 -13.40
CA MET A 123 -1.44 0.69 -12.22
C MET A 123 -1.54 -0.13 -10.92
N PHE A 124 -2.37 -1.17 -10.89
CA PHE A 124 -2.42 -2.11 -9.77
C PHE A 124 -1.05 -2.79 -9.54
N ALA A 125 -0.45 -3.31 -10.61
CA ALA A 125 0.86 -3.94 -10.55
C ALA A 125 1.93 -2.96 -10.04
N LEU A 126 1.94 -1.72 -10.50
CA LEU A 126 2.79 -0.64 -9.99
C LEU A 126 2.64 -0.45 -8.49
N PHE A 127 1.41 -0.48 -8.00
CA PHE A 127 1.11 -0.21 -6.60
C PHE A 127 1.48 -1.38 -5.68
N TYR A 128 1.14 -2.60 -6.08
CA TYR A 128 1.36 -3.80 -5.25
C TYR A 128 2.71 -4.49 -5.48
N GLY A 129 3.41 -4.21 -6.55
CA GLY A 129 4.65 -4.91 -6.83
C GLY A 129 5.47 -4.35 -7.99
N GLY A 130 5.14 -3.13 -8.45
CA GLY A 130 5.71 -2.57 -9.66
C GLY A 130 7.15 -2.10 -9.55
N MET A 131 7.56 -1.26 -10.49
CA MET A 131 8.91 -0.81 -10.93
C MET A 131 10.06 -0.83 -9.91
N ILE A 132 9.80 -0.73 -8.62
CA ILE A 132 10.81 -0.73 -7.55
C ILE A 132 10.64 -1.90 -6.58
N GLY A 133 9.67 -2.79 -6.82
CA GLY A 133 9.28 -3.84 -5.87
C GLY A 133 8.70 -3.24 -4.59
N THR A 134 7.43 -3.48 -4.34
CA THR A 134 6.80 -2.96 -3.14
C THR A 134 7.24 -3.74 -1.92
N GLN A 135 7.65 -3.03 -0.88
CA GLN A 135 8.13 -3.61 0.37
C GLN A 135 7.01 -3.58 1.41
N TYR A 136 6.79 -4.73 2.02
CA TYR A 136 5.79 -4.92 3.06
C TYR A 136 6.42 -5.43 4.36
N GLN A 137 5.81 -5.06 5.47
CA GLN A 137 5.97 -5.76 6.74
C GLN A 137 4.81 -6.74 6.90
N PRO A 138 5.04 -8.06 6.75
CA PRO A 138 4.01 -9.06 6.93
C PRO A 138 3.78 -9.31 8.42
N THR A 139 2.51 -9.42 8.80
CA THR A 139 2.10 -9.87 10.13
C THR A 139 1.04 -10.95 9.97
N LEU A 140 1.29 -12.13 10.53
CA LEU A 140 0.36 -13.25 10.53
C LEU A 140 -0.19 -13.45 11.93
N LYS A 141 -1.50 -13.52 12.02
CA LYS A 141 -2.21 -13.91 13.24
C LYS A 141 -3.29 -14.92 12.85
N ASP A 142 -3.14 -16.15 13.34
CA ASP A 142 -4.00 -17.27 12.96
C ASP A 142 -4.06 -17.46 11.43
N ASN A 143 -5.20 -17.21 10.81
CA ASN A 143 -5.41 -17.29 9.36
C ASN A 143 -5.50 -15.91 8.69
N ASP A 144 -5.14 -14.85 9.40
CA ASP A 144 -5.18 -13.46 8.90
C ASP A 144 -3.77 -12.96 8.64
N LEU A 145 -3.43 -12.69 7.38
CA LEU A 145 -2.18 -12.08 6.94
C LEU A 145 -2.41 -10.60 6.67
N LYS A 146 -1.73 -9.73 7.41
CA LYS A 146 -1.66 -8.30 7.11
C LYS A 146 -0.33 -7.98 6.44
N LEU A 147 -0.39 -7.35 5.27
CA LEU A 147 0.75 -6.80 4.56
C LEU A 147 0.71 -5.27 4.70
N GLN A 148 1.54 -4.73 5.61
CA GLN A 148 1.70 -3.30 5.80
C GLN A 148 2.78 -2.78 4.86
N MET A 149 2.44 -1.87 3.97
CA MET A 149 3.41 -1.24 3.07
C MET A 149 4.37 -0.35 3.87
N THR A 150 5.63 -0.34 3.49
CA THR A 150 6.61 0.55 4.12
C THR A 150 6.20 2.02 3.89
N PRO A 151 6.15 2.87 4.93
CA PRO A 151 5.55 4.20 4.84
C PRO A 151 6.09 5.06 3.70
N GLY A 152 7.40 5.16 3.55
CA GLY A 152 8.01 5.92 2.45
C GLY A 152 7.60 5.44 1.05
N VAL A 153 7.39 4.14 0.86
CA VAL A 153 6.93 3.54 -0.40
C VAL A 153 5.47 3.88 -0.64
N ALA A 154 4.61 3.75 0.37
CA ALA A 154 3.20 4.11 0.26
C ALA A 154 3.02 5.58 -0.13
N LYS A 155 3.74 6.49 0.53
CA LYS A 155 3.73 7.91 0.19
C LYS A 155 4.17 8.17 -1.24
N LEU A 156 5.30 7.60 -1.67
CA LEU A 156 5.82 7.79 -3.01
C LEU A 156 4.80 7.36 -4.07
N LEU A 157 4.18 6.20 -3.90
CA LEU A 157 3.19 5.67 -4.83
C LEU A 157 1.93 6.54 -4.91
N VAL A 158 1.40 6.98 -3.76
CA VAL A 158 0.25 7.89 -3.73
C VAL A 158 0.58 9.21 -4.41
N LEU A 159 1.75 9.79 -4.14
CA LEU A 159 2.19 11.03 -4.80
C LEU A 159 2.37 10.85 -6.32
N LEU A 160 2.89 9.71 -6.79
CA LEU A 160 3.00 9.38 -8.20
C LEU A 160 1.63 9.34 -8.88
N ILE A 161 0.66 8.69 -8.25
CA ILE A 161 -0.71 8.57 -8.80
C ILE A 161 -1.40 9.94 -8.80
N LEU A 162 -1.37 10.66 -7.68
CA LEU A 162 -2.02 11.96 -7.58
C LEU A 162 -1.35 13.03 -8.44
N GLY A 163 -0.03 12.97 -8.58
CA GLY A 163 0.74 13.89 -9.44
C GLY A 163 0.58 13.66 -10.93
N ASN A 164 0.04 12.50 -11.35
CA ASN A 164 -0.21 12.18 -12.74
C ASN A 164 -1.71 12.30 -13.04
N LYS A 165 -2.12 13.29 -13.87
CA LYS A 165 -3.54 13.57 -14.18
C LYS A 165 -4.28 12.36 -14.78
N GLU A 166 -3.61 11.56 -15.61
CA GLU A 166 -4.21 10.37 -16.24
C GLU A 166 -4.46 9.27 -15.18
N LEU A 167 -3.46 9.00 -14.33
CA LEU A 167 -3.60 7.99 -13.27
C LEU A 167 -4.63 8.42 -12.22
N ALA A 168 -4.63 9.67 -11.80
CA ALA A 168 -5.65 10.20 -10.90
C ALA A 168 -7.06 10.12 -11.52
N GLY A 169 -7.19 10.38 -12.81
CA GLY A 169 -8.43 10.22 -13.57
C GLY A 169 -8.90 8.76 -13.65
N MET A 170 -7.97 7.80 -13.80
CA MET A 170 -8.31 6.37 -13.78
C MET A 170 -8.79 5.90 -12.41
N VAL A 171 -8.13 6.32 -11.33
CA VAL A 171 -8.55 6.02 -9.95
C VAL A 171 -9.96 6.56 -9.71
N LYS A 172 -10.24 7.81 -10.13
CA LYS A 172 -11.57 8.40 -10.02
C LYS A 172 -12.63 7.60 -10.80
N LYS A 173 -12.33 7.15 -12.01
CA LYS A 173 -13.26 6.35 -12.83
C LYS A 173 -13.55 4.97 -12.24
N ALA A 174 -12.58 4.39 -11.54
CA ALA A 174 -12.73 3.11 -10.87
C ALA A 174 -13.41 3.21 -9.49
N ALA A 175 -13.52 4.42 -8.94
CA ALA A 175 -14.19 4.70 -7.67
C ALA A 175 -15.65 5.07 -7.88
N PRO A 176 -16.54 4.86 -6.88
CA PRO A 176 -17.92 5.34 -6.92
C PRO A 176 -17.98 6.86 -7.13
N ALA A 177 -18.98 7.33 -7.87
CA ALA A 177 -19.17 8.77 -8.06
C ALA A 177 -19.37 9.47 -6.70
N ILE A 178 -18.62 10.54 -6.48
CA ILE A 178 -18.72 11.33 -5.24
C ILE A 178 -19.81 12.38 -5.42
N PRO A 179 -20.91 12.29 -4.67
CA PRO A 179 -21.99 13.26 -4.79
C PRO A 179 -21.52 14.69 -4.50
N GLY A 180 -21.86 15.63 -5.36
CA GLY A 180 -21.58 17.06 -5.17
C GLY A 180 -20.17 17.54 -5.48
N MET A 181 -19.25 16.67 -5.93
CA MET A 181 -17.90 17.04 -6.33
C MET A 181 -17.80 17.14 -7.86
N THR A 182 -17.42 18.31 -8.37
CA THR A 182 -17.12 18.50 -9.78
C THR A 182 -15.71 18.00 -10.15
N GLU A 183 -15.43 17.82 -11.44
CA GLU A 183 -14.06 17.46 -11.88
C GLU A 183 -13.02 18.53 -11.52
N ALA A 184 -13.43 19.82 -11.56
CA ALA A 184 -12.56 20.94 -11.17
C ALA A 184 -12.26 20.91 -9.68
N ASP A 185 -13.26 20.64 -8.84
CA ASP A 185 -13.09 20.52 -7.39
C ASP A 185 -12.16 19.35 -7.04
N PHE A 186 -12.32 18.21 -7.73
CA PHE A 186 -11.46 17.06 -7.54
C PHE A 186 -10.01 17.37 -7.98
N ALA A 187 -9.82 18.02 -9.11
CA ALA A 187 -8.49 18.40 -9.59
C ALA A 187 -7.79 19.37 -8.62
N ALA A 188 -8.50 20.37 -8.10
CA ALA A 188 -7.97 21.32 -7.11
C ALA A 188 -7.62 20.60 -5.78
N LEU A 189 -8.46 19.66 -5.33
CA LEU A 189 -8.20 18.83 -4.16
C LEU A 189 -6.90 18.01 -4.32
N ILE A 190 -6.74 17.33 -5.46
CA ILE A 190 -5.55 16.52 -5.74
C ILE A 190 -4.29 17.37 -5.77
N GLU A 191 -4.30 18.51 -6.48
CA GLU A 191 -3.16 19.41 -6.55
C GLU A 191 -2.74 19.95 -5.16
N GLY A 192 -3.72 20.33 -4.36
CA GLY A 192 -3.48 20.75 -2.98
C GLY A 192 -2.91 19.61 -2.12
N MET A 193 -3.41 18.40 -2.28
CA MET A 193 -2.94 17.24 -1.53
C MET A 193 -1.48 16.88 -1.85
N VAL A 194 -1.09 16.83 -3.13
CA VAL A 194 0.28 16.49 -3.54
C VAL A 194 1.33 17.33 -2.80
N SER A 195 1.04 18.61 -2.59
CA SER A 195 1.96 19.53 -1.92
C SER A 195 1.93 19.42 -0.39
N ASN A 196 0.86 18.87 0.19
CA ASN A 196 0.61 18.88 1.63
C ASN A 196 0.65 17.50 2.31
N ILE A 197 0.82 16.39 1.58
CA ILE A 197 0.97 15.07 2.20
C ILE A 197 2.27 15.01 3.00
N GLU A 198 2.16 14.72 4.30
CA GLU A 198 3.28 14.44 5.19
C GLU A 198 3.64 12.95 5.14
N ASP A 199 2.65 12.08 5.32
CA ASP A 199 2.83 10.63 5.35
C ASP A 199 1.62 9.89 4.78
N VAL A 200 1.84 8.63 4.38
CA VAL A 200 0.79 7.72 3.93
C VAL A 200 1.04 6.33 4.51
N GLU A 201 0.03 5.80 5.16
CA GLU A 201 0.00 4.41 5.58
C GLU A 201 -0.93 3.61 4.69
N MET A 202 -0.51 2.42 4.30
CA MET A 202 -1.33 1.52 3.51
C MET A 202 -1.12 0.07 3.90
N SER A 203 -2.21 -0.67 4.01
CA SER A 203 -2.14 -2.10 4.27
C SER A 203 -3.25 -2.86 3.55
N VAL A 204 -2.98 -4.14 3.29
CA VAL A 204 -3.97 -5.10 2.84
C VAL A 204 -4.08 -6.23 3.86
N SER A 205 -5.30 -6.54 4.27
CA SER A 205 -5.63 -7.68 5.12
C SER A 205 -6.18 -8.80 4.24
N LEU A 206 -5.62 -9.98 4.43
CA LEU A 206 -5.86 -11.17 3.63
C LEU A 206 -6.23 -12.31 4.59
N GLN A 207 -7.13 -13.19 4.18
CA GLN A 207 -7.49 -14.39 4.93
C GLN A 207 -7.12 -15.62 4.12
N ARG A 208 -6.58 -16.63 4.80
CA ARG A 208 -6.22 -17.89 4.16
C ARG A 208 -7.45 -18.52 3.50
N GLY A 209 -7.34 -18.87 2.23
CA GLY A 209 -8.34 -19.63 1.51
C GLY A 209 -8.47 -21.05 2.06
N ALA A 210 -9.66 -21.61 1.95
CA ALA A 210 -9.92 -23.00 2.34
C ALA A 210 -9.25 -23.98 1.38
#